data_9739b1015df6b368740cd13bfe1d73ac
#
_entry.id   9739b1015df6b368740cd13bfe1d73ac
#
_cell.length_a   1.000
_cell.length_b   1.000
_cell.length_c   1.000
_cell.angle_alpha   90.00
_cell.angle_beta   90.00
_cell.angle_gamma   90.00
#
_symmetry.space_group_name_H-M   'P 1'
#
loop_
_entity.id
_entity.type
_entity.pdbx_description
1 polymer ?
#
loop_
_entity_poly.entity_id
_entity_poly.type
_entity_poly.pdbx_seq_one_letter_code
_entity_poly.pdbx_strand_id
1 'polypeptide(L)'
;QRHFEMTILAKTHLRERVLSGHGTLMGQCLEAGLPVASSCSGRGACARCAVSVLNGMEALSRPGTHELLVLSRNGYPQQVRLSCQCRVLNRAAKVLITTGYW
;
A
#
# COMPACT_ATOMS: atom_id res chain seq x y z
N GLN A 1 -6.72 10.86 27.50
CA GLN A 1 -6.80 11.14 26.47
C GLN A 1 -6.78 10.20 25.49
N ARG A 2 -7.47 10.23 24.88
CA ARG A 2 -7.34 9.42 24.01
C ARG A 2 -6.86 10.01 22.89
N HIS A 3 -6.10 9.59 22.43
CA HIS A 3 -5.58 10.09 21.24
C HIS A 3 -5.63 9.01 20.21
N PHE A 4 -5.68 9.41 18.99
CA PHE A 4 -5.61 8.46 17.93
C PHE A 4 -4.19 8.34 17.52
N GLU A 5 -3.72 7.12 17.48
CA GLU A 5 -2.43 6.87 16.90
C GLU A 5 -2.58 6.78 15.40
N MET A 6 -1.75 7.48 14.69
CA MET A 6 -1.74 7.43 13.24
C MET A 6 -0.83 6.28 12.85
N THR A 7 -1.46 5.12 12.59
CA THR A 7 -0.73 3.87 12.45
C THR A 7 -0.57 3.38 11.03
N ILE A 8 -1.25 4.00 10.06
CA ILE A 8 -1.11 3.64 8.65
C ILE A 8 -0.12 4.63 8.06
N LEU A 9 1.10 4.15 7.79
CA LEU A 9 2.22 5.02 7.43
C LEU A 9 2.88 4.60 6.14
N ALA A 10 3.33 5.60 5.37
CA ALA A 10 4.15 5.40 4.19
C ALA A 10 5.54 5.98 4.47
N LYS A 11 6.56 5.13 4.38
CA LYS A 11 7.93 5.54 4.68
C LYS A 11 8.61 6.06 3.41
N THR A 12 9.16 7.27 3.50
CA THR A 12 9.97 7.85 2.43
C THR A 12 11.40 7.99 2.92
N HIS A 13 12.31 8.38 2.03
CA HIS A 13 13.71 8.56 2.43
C HIS A 13 13.89 9.77 3.35
N LEU A 14 12.92 10.65 3.44
CA LEU A 14 12.99 11.82 4.31
C LEU A 14 12.26 11.61 5.63
N ARG A 15 11.11 10.95 5.60
CA ARG A 15 10.27 10.79 6.79
C ARG A 15 9.11 9.85 6.47
N GLU A 16 8.26 9.63 7.45
CA GLU A 16 7.04 8.87 7.28
C GLU A 16 5.88 9.81 7.02
N ARG A 17 4.95 9.38 6.16
CA ARG A 17 3.71 10.09 5.88
C ARG A 17 2.55 9.31 6.44
N VAL A 18 1.62 10.00 7.09
CA VAL A 18 0.44 9.38 7.66
C VAL A 18 -0.62 9.22 6.57
N LEU A 19 -1.20 8.03 6.48
CA LEU A 19 -2.26 7.73 5.52
C LEU A 19 -3.60 7.67 6.23
N SER A 20 -4.69 7.89 5.48
CA SER A 20 -6.02 7.97 6.06
C SER A 20 -6.57 6.63 6.54
N GLY A 21 -6.12 5.53 5.94
CA GLY A 21 -6.67 4.21 6.22
C GLY A 21 -7.94 3.89 5.43
N HIS A 22 -8.42 4.83 4.63
CA HIS A 22 -9.65 4.66 3.86
C HIS A 22 -9.36 4.45 2.39
N GLY A 23 -10.03 3.48 1.79
CA GLY A 23 -9.85 3.18 0.37
C GLY A 23 -8.62 2.35 0.11
N THR A 24 -8.17 2.32 -1.14
CA THR A 24 -6.98 1.59 -1.52
C THR A 24 -5.73 2.29 -1.00
N LEU A 25 -4.64 1.53 -0.84
CA LEU A 25 -3.36 2.13 -0.45
C LEU A 25 -2.92 3.18 -1.47
N MET A 26 -3.12 2.91 -2.77
CA MET A 26 -2.78 3.88 -3.81
C MET A 26 -3.53 5.19 -3.60
N GLY A 27 -4.86 5.12 -3.37
CA GLY A 27 -5.65 6.32 -3.12
C GLY A 27 -5.18 7.09 -1.90
N GLN A 28 -4.85 6.38 -0.82
CA GLN A 28 -4.36 7.01 0.39
C GLN A 28 -3.03 7.71 0.16
N CYS A 29 -2.12 7.08 -0.60
CA CYS A 29 -0.83 7.70 -0.91
C CYS A 29 -1.00 8.96 -1.75
N LEU A 30 -1.87 8.91 -2.75
CA LEU A 30 -2.12 10.08 -3.59
C LEU A 30 -2.72 11.23 -2.78
N GLU A 31 -3.63 10.92 -1.86
CA GLU A 31 -4.19 11.93 -0.96
C GLU A 31 -3.13 12.58 -0.08
N ALA A 32 -2.12 11.80 0.31
CA ALA A 32 -1.03 12.30 1.14
C ALA A 32 0.05 13.02 0.33
N GLY A 33 -0.13 13.13 -0.97
CA GLY A 33 0.83 13.82 -1.83
C GLY A 33 2.01 12.97 -2.25
N LEU A 34 1.93 11.64 -2.09
CA LEU A 34 2.99 10.73 -2.49
C LEU A 34 2.74 10.23 -3.91
N PRO A 35 3.76 10.20 -4.75
CA PRO A 35 3.58 9.68 -6.10
C PRO A 35 3.42 8.17 -6.10
N VAL A 36 2.49 7.67 -6.88
CA VAL A 36 2.33 6.24 -7.10
C VAL A 36 2.24 6.01 -8.60
N ALA A 37 3.21 5.27 -9.12
CA ALA A 37 3.24 4.99 -10.55
C ALA A 37 2.07 4.08 -10.93
N SER A 38 1.43 4.39 -12.06
CA SER A 38 0.34 3.56 -12.56
C SER A 38 0.12 3.88 -14.03
N SER A 39 0.16 2.86 -14.88
CA SER A 39 -0.20 3.03 -16.27
C SER A 39 -1.54 2.39 -16.58
N CYS A 40 -2.15 1.66 -15.63
CA CYS A 40 -3.46 1.05 -15.82
C CYS A 40 -4.57 1.80 -15.09
N SER A 41 -4.25 2.96 -14.49
CA SER A 41 -5.21 3.82 -13.78
C SER A 41 -5.93 3.08 -12.65
N GLY A 42 -5.21 2.24 -11.93
CA GLY A 42 -5.75 1.54 -10.77
C GLY A 42 -6.44 0.23 -11.06
N ARG A 43 -6.34 -0.30 -12.29
CA ARG A 43 -6.99 -1.56 -12.64
C ARG A 43 -6.22 -2.80 -12.23
N GLY A 44 -5.03 -2.63 -11.64
CA GLY A 44 -4.26 -3.75 -11.17
C GLY A 44 -3.52 -4.54 -12.25
N ALA A 45 -3.37 -3.97 -13.43
CA ALA A 45 -2.80 -4.70 -14.56
C ALA A 45 -1.33 -4.44 -14.79
N CYS A 46 -0.79 -3.30 -14.34
CA CYS A 46 0.56 -2.88 -14.73
C CYS A 46 1.62 -3.16 -13.67
N ALA A 47 1.26 -3.49 -12.45
CA ALA A 47 2.15 -3.74 -11.33
C ALA A 47 3.05 -2.54 -10.95
N ARG A 48 2.90 -1.39 -11.60
CA ARG A 48 3.72 -0.21 -11.29
C ARG A 48 3.39 0.40 -9.95
N CYS A 49 2.18 0.15 -9.44
CA CYS A 49 1.75 0.63 -8.14
C CYS A 49 2.21 -0.26 -7.00
N ALA A 50 3.07 -1.25 -7.26
CA ALA A 50 3.52 -2.18 -6.25
C ALA A 50 4.26 -1.47 -5.13
N VAL A 51 3.93 -1.81 -3.89
CA VAL A 51 4.59 -1.27 -2.70
C VAL A 51 5.04 -2.42 -1.82
N SER A 52 6.11 -2.20 -1.06
CA SER A 52 6.57 -3.18 -0.08
C SER A 52 5.87 -2.90 1.24
N VAL A 53 5.30 -3.95 1.84
CA VAL A 53 4.65 -3.85 3.15
C VAL A 53 5.69 -4.27 4.18
N LEU A 54 6.22 -3.28 4.92
CA LEU A 54 7.27 -3.53 5.90
C LEU A 54 6.71 -4.05 7.21
N ASN A 55 5.45 -3.72 7.51
CA ASN A 55 4.80 -4.16 8.73
C ASN A 55 3.28 -4.10 8.54
N GLY A 56 2.54 -5.03 9.13
CA GLY A 56 1.08 -4.95 9.16
C GLY A 56 0.38 -5.62 8.00
N MET A 57 1.01 -6.55 7.31
CA MET A 57 0.38 -7.24 6.19
C MET A 57 -0.95 -7.88 6.58
N GLU A 58 -1.04 -8.38 7.81
CA GLU A 58 -2.25 -9.06 8.30
C GLU A 58 -3.43 -8.10 8.46
N ALA A 59 -3.19 -6.80 8.50
CA ALA A 59 -4.25 -5.79 8.60
C ALA A 59 -4.80 -5.37 7.24
N LEU A 60 -4.23 -5.92 6.17
CA LEU A 60 -4.60 -5.55 4.81
C LEU A 60 -5.53 -6.59 4.21
N SER A 61 -6.26 -6.21 3.18
CA SER A 61 -7.10 -7.13 2.45
C SER A 61 -6.24 -8.23 1.82
N ARG A 62 -6.82 -9.43 1.69
CA ARG A 62 -6.11 -10.52 1.04
C ARG A 62 -6.03 -10.25 -0.46
N PRO A 63 -4.90 -10.58 -1.08
CA PRO A 63 -4.80 -10.41 -2.52
C PRO A 63 -5.77 -11.34 -3.25
N GLY A 64 -6.49 -10.80 -4.21
CA GLY A 64 -7.34 -11.61 -5.07
C GLY A 64 -6.52 -12.37 -6.10
N THR A 65 -7.19 -13.24 -6.84
CA THR A 65 -6.53 -14.07 -7.86
C THR A 65 -5.78 -13.20 -8.88
N HIS A 66 -6.41 -12.12 -9.32
CA HIS A 66 -5.80 -11.23 -10.31
C HIS A 66 -4.54 -10.57 -9.77
N GLU A 67 -4.59 -10.07 -8.54
CA GLU A 67 -3.42 -9.45 -7.92
C GLU A 67 -2.28 -10.45 -7.78
N LEU A 68 -2.59 -11.66 -7.31
CA LEU A 68 -1.59 -12.72 -7.16
C LEU A 68 -0.93 -13.05 -8.49
N LEU A 69 -1.70 -13.10 -9.55
CA LEU A 69 -1.17 -13.40 -10.89
C LEU A 69 -0.21 -12.32 -11.36
N VAL A 70 -0.58 -11.05 -11.18
CA VAL A 70 0.27 -9.93 -11.60
C VAL A 70 1.55 -9.89 -10.79
N LEU A 71 1.46 -10.08 -9.46
CA LEU A 71 2.66 -10.12 -8.60
C LEU A 71 3.58 -11.27 -9.00
N SER A 72 3.02 -12.44 -9.27
CA SER A 72 3.79 -13.61 -9.66
C SER A 72 4.51 -13.38 -10.99
N ARG A 73 3.82 -12.80 -11.96
CA ARG A 73 4.43 -12.52 -13.28
C ARG A 73 5.62 -11.59 -13.19
N ASN A 74 5.61 -10.69 -12.20
CA ASN A 74 6.67 -9.72 -12.04
C ASN A 74 7.74 -10.17 -11.04
N GLY A 75 7.62 -11.40 -10.51
CA GLY A 75 8.61 -11.96 -9.62
C GLY A 75 8.71 -11.26 -8.27
N TYR A 76 7.65 -10.63 -7.80
CA TYR A 76 7.66 -9.91 -6.53
C TYR A 76 7.57 -10.87 -5.34
N PRO A 77 8.29 -10.58 -4.25
CA PRO A 77 8.19 -11.38 -3.03
C PRO A 77 6.87 -11.16 -2.32
N GLN A 78 6.59 -11.97 -1.29
CA GLN A 78 5.31 -11.97 -0.60
C GLN A 78 4.98 -10.66 0.10
N GLN A 79 5.98 -9.88 0.49
CA GLN A 79 5.73 -8.61 1.16
C GLN A 79 5.32 -7.49 0.21
N VAL A 80 5.29 -7.74 -1.09
CA VAL A 80 4.88 -6.72 -2.06
C VAL A 80 3.41 -6.89 -2.39
N ARG A 81 2.69 -5.77 -2.44
CA ARG A 81 1.28 -5.74 -2.80
C ARG A 81 1.04 -4.67 -3.85
N LEU A 82 0.01 -4.87 -4.67
CA LEU A 82 -0.42 -3.83 -5.60
C LEU A 82 -1.24 -2.81 -4.83
N SER A 83 -0.74 -1.59 -4.72
CA SER A 83 -1.41 -0.58 -3.90
C SER A 83 -2.80 -0.23 -4.41
N CYS A 84 -3.05 -0.36 -5.71
CA CYS A 84 -4.36 -0.08 -6.28
C CYS A 84 -5.39 -1.17 -5.97
N GLN A 85 -4.96 -2.33 -5.47
CA GLN A 85 -5.84 -3.45 -5.17
C GLN A 85 -5.90 -3.76 -3.67
N CYS A 86 -5.10 -3.07 -2.87
CA CYS A 86 -4.94 -3.39 -1.46
C CYS A 86 -5.63 -2.35 -0.58
N ARG A 87 -6.44 -2.82 0.38
CA ARG A 87 -7.16 -1.95 1.32
C ARG A 87 -6.79 -2.32 2.74
N VAL A 88 -6.90 -1.35 3.63
CA VAL A 88 -6.69 -1.58 5.06
C VAL A 88 -8.00 -2.06 5.66
N LEU A 89 -7.98 -3.25 6.26
CA LEU A 89 -9.16 -3.81 6.92
C LEU A 89 -9.19 -3.46 8.40
N ASN A 90 -8.02 -3.38 9.04
CA ASN A 90 -7.93 -3.04 10.46
C ASN A 90 -7.12 -1.75 10.61
N ARG A 91 -7.81 -0.63 10.71
CA ARG A 91 -7.17 0.67 10.80
C ARG A 91 -6.54 0.94 12.17
N ALA A 92 -6.81 0.09 13.14
CA ALA A 92 -6.16 0.19 14.44
C ALA A 92 -4.80 -0.52 14.46
N ALA A 93 -4.50 -1.32 13.45
CA ALA A 93 -3.21 -2.02 13.38
C ALA A 93 -2.15 -1.10 12.78
N LYS A 94 -0.90 -1.38 13.14
CA LYS A 94 0.22 -0.61 12.61
C LYS A 94 0.61 -1.16 11.24
N VAL A 95 0.56 -0.31 10.22
CA VAL A 95 0.90 -0.67 8.86
C VAL A 95 1.97 0.29 8.35
N LEU A 96 3.03 -0.26 7.77
CA LEU A 96 4.11 0.55 7.22
C LEU A 96 4.43 0.04 5.82
N ILE A 97 4.36 0.93 4.84
CA ILE A 97 4.65 0.60 3.45
C ILE A 97 5.72 1.52 2.88
N THR A 98 6.36 1.08 1.82
CA THR A 98 7.36 1.90 1.12
C THR A 98 7.50 1.44 -0.32
N THR A 99 8.14 2.25 -1.13
CA THR A 99 8.61 1.85 -2.45
C THR A 99 9.99 2.44 -2.69
N GLY A 100 10.70 1.92 -3.69
CA GLY A 100 12.06 2.35 -3.97
C GLY A 100 12.18 3.77 -4.53
N TYR A 101 11.06 4.40 -4.92
CA TYR A 101 11.12 5.77 -5.47
C TYR A 101 10.55 6.82 -4.53
N TRP A 102 10.31 6.46 -3.29
CA TRP A 102 9.88 7.46 -2.29
C TRP A 102 11.03 8.10 -1.51
#